data_dcc7051997bebead84006665e4b54ecf
#
_entry.id   dcc7051997bebead84006665e4b54ecf
#
_cell.length_a   1.000
_cell.length_b   1.000
_cell.length_c   1.000
_cell.angle_alpha   90.00
_cell.angle_beta   90.00
_cell.angle_gamma   90.00
#
_symmetry.space_group_name_H-M   'P 1'
#
loop_
_entity.id
_entity.type
_entity.pdbx_description
1 polymer ?
#
loop_
_entity_poly.entity_id
_entity_poly.type
_entity_poly.pdbx_seq_one_letter_code
_entity_poly.pdbx_strand_id
1 'polypeptide(L)'
;MRYMMIVTGSENFAASGPPPAALFEAIDRLGEEAAKKGTMVSFGGLQPTSSGARIRLTKGKLITTDGPFTESKEVIGGFSIINVASKEEAVEEGRKFMELHRVHWPNWQGELEIRLMYEQEDDVQAAQIEGSRRLEHVGGGRGHEPL
;
A
#
# COMPACT_ATOMS: atom_id res chain seq x y z
N MET A 1 -4.63 16.85 -2.01
CA MET A 1 -4.68 15.54 -2.67
C MET A 1 -4.19 14.48 -1.70
N ARG A 2 -4.90 13.39 -1.61
CA ARG A 2 -4.52 12.27 -0.73
C ARG A 2 -3.85 11.17 -1.53
N TYR A 3 -2.69 10.77 -1.06
CA TYR A 3 -1.94 9.63 -1.59
C TYR A 3 -1.81 8.55 -0.54
N MET A 4 -1.96 7.30 -0.95
CA MET A 4 -1.62 6.15 -0.12
C MET A 4 -0.23 5.68 -0.49
N MET A 5 0.61 5.49 0.51
CA MET A 5 1.92 4.87 0.38
C MET A 5 1.84 3.46 0.93
N ILE A 6 2.31 2.49 0.16
CA ILE A 6 2.25 1.08 0.49
C ILE A 6 3.66 0.52 0.40
N VAL A 7 4.20 0.09 1.54
CA VAL A 7 5.52 -0.54 1.56
C VAL A 7 5.38 -2.04 1.42
N THR A 8 6.11 -2.62 0.47
CA THR A 8 6.14 -4.06 0.24
C THR A 8 7.57 -4.58 0.36
N GLY A 9 7.69 -5.79 0.83
CA GLY A 9 8.96 -6.49 1.00
C GLY A 9 8.72 -7.95 1.32
N SER A 10 9.80 -8.70 1.53
CA SER A 10 9.72 -10.10 1.93
C SER A 10 9.45 -10.23 3.43
N GLU A 11 8.64 -11.22 3.80
CA GLU A 11 8.52 -11.66 5.20
C GLU A 11 9.71 -12.52 5.64
N ASN A 12 10.52 -12.98 4.71
CA ASN A 12 11.72 -13.75 5.00
C ASN A 12 12.86 -12.82 5.35
N PHE A 13 13.21 -12.76 6.63
CA PHE A 13 14.28 -11.91 7.14
C PHE A 13 15.64 -12.60 7.21
N ALA A 14 15.82 -13.74 6.53
CA ALA A 14 17.09 -14.47 6.56
C ALA A 14 18.27 -13.63 6.04
N ALA A 15 18.05 -12.82 5.01
CA ALA A 15 19.07 -11.97 4.41
C ALA A 15 19.22 -10.61 5.11
N SER A 16 18.11 -10.02 5.57
CA SER A 16 18.09 -8.66 6.11
C SER A 16 18.14 -8.59 7.63
N GLY A 17 17.82 -9.68 8.31
CA GLY A 17 17.49 -9.65 9.72
C GLY A 17 16.11 -9.02 9.97
N PRO A 18 15.61 -9.08 11.21
CA PRO A 18 14.35 -8.44 11.57
C PRO A 18 14.47 -6.91 11.53
N PRO A 19 13.35 -6.18 11.41
CA PRO A 19 13.39 -4.72 11.45
C PRO A 19 14.02 -4.19 12.73
N PRO A 20 15.04 -3.33 12.66
CA PRO A 20 15.67 -2.79 13.85
C PRO A 20 14.77 -1.81 14.61
N ALA A 21 14.90 -1.76 15.93
CA ALA A 21 14.18 -0.78 16.76
C ALA A 21 14.45 0.66 16.33
N ALA A 22 15.68 0.98 15.93
CA ALA A 22 16.05 2.31 15.46
C ALA A 22 15.25 2.75 14.24
N LEU A 23 14.87 1.82 13.37
CA LEU A 23 14.02 2.11 12.21
C LEU A 23 12.62 2.57 12.67
N PHE A 24 12.00 1.84 13.59
CA PHE A 24 10.68 2.20 14.12
C PHE A 24 10.69 3.55 14.81
N GLU A 25 11.72 3.84 15.60
CA GLU A 25 11.87 5.15 16.24
C GLU A 25 12.00 6.28 15.22
N ALA A 26 12.75 6.06 14.15
CA ALA A 26 12.91 7.03 13.08
C ALA A 26 11.61 7.25 12.30
N ILE A 27 10.87 6.18 12.02
CA ILE A 27 9.56 6.23 11.36
C ILE A 27 8.55 7.00 12.23
N ASP A 28 8.51 6.74 13.53
CA ASP A 28 7.64 7.44 14.45
C ASP A 28 7.92 8.94 14.46
N ARG A 29 9.19 9.34 14.49
CA ARG A 29 9.58 10.74 14.43
C ARG A 29 9.19 11.40 13.11
N LEU A 30 9.39 10.72 11.99
CA LEU A 30 8.97 11.22 10.68
C LEU A 30 7.45 11.41 10.63
N GLY A 31 6.69 10.45 11.17
CA GLY A 31 5.24 10.54 11.27
C GLY A 31 4.76 11.70 12.14
N GLU A 32 5.41 11.94 13.27
CA GLU A 32 5.11 13.07 14.16
C GLU A 32 5.37 14.42 13.47
N GLU A 33 6.49 14.56 12.78
CA GLU A 33 6.81 15.77 12.01
C GLU A 33 5.78 16.02 10.91
N ALA A 34 5.39 14.98 10.17
CA ALA A 34 4.38 15.08 9.13
C ALA A 34 3.00 15.42 9.70
N ALA A 35 2.65 14.88 10.87
CA ALA A 35 1.41 15.20 11.55
C ALA A 35 1.36 16.68 11.98
N LYS A 36 2.45 17.21 12.49
CA LYS A 36 2.55 18.63 12.87
C LYS A 36 2.39 19.57 11.68
N LYS A 37 2.87 19.16 10.51
CA LYS A 37 2.71 19.92 9.26
C LYS A 37 1.33 19.77 8.63
N GLY A 38 0.48 18.89 9.16
CA GLY A 38 -0.81 18.55 8.56
C GLY A 38 -0.72 17.65 7.35
N THR A 39 0.43 17.09 7.05
CA THR A 39 0.66 16.20 5.91
C THR A 39 0.19 14.78 6.19
N MET A 40 0.43 14.27 7.37
CA MET A 40 0.07 12.89 7.75
C MET A 40 -1.41 12.80 8.13
N VAL A 41 -2.16 11.95 7.43
CA VAL A 41 -3.56 11.63 7.77
C VAL A 41 -3.62 10.39 8.64
N SER A 42 -2.95 9.32 8.24
CA SER A 42 -2.95 8.05 8.96
C SER A 42 -1.74 7.22 8.54
N PHE A 43 -1.26 6.34 9.41
CA PHE A 43 -0.25 5.36 9.06
C PHE A 43 -0.34 4.15 9.99
N GLY A 44 0.20 3.03 9.55
CA GLY A 44 0.25 1.82 10.36
C GLY A 44 1.18 0.78 9.76
N GLY A 45 1.71 -0.06 10.63
CA GLY A 45 2.43 -1.27 10.26
C GLY A 45 1.50 -2.48 10.28
N LEU A 46 1.81 -3.47 9.46
CA LEU A 46 1.10 -4.73 9.42
C LEU A 46 1.96 -5.83 10.03
N GLN A 47 1.33 -6.68 10.81
CA GLN A 47 1.97 -7.90 11.31
C GLN A 47 2.18 -8.90 10.17
N PRO A 48 3.05 -9.91 10.35
CA PRO A 48 3.25 -10.94 9.35
C PRO A 48 1.95 -11.63 8.93
N THR A 49 1.92 -12.19 7.73
CA THR A 49 0.72 -12.83 7.17
C THR A 49 0.24 -14.05 7.96
N SER A 50 1.07 -14.59 8.85
CA SER A 50 0.68 -15.67 9.78
C SER A 50 -0.51 -15.31 10.66
N SER A 51 -0.73 -14.04 10.93
CA SER A 51 -1.87 -13.55 11.72
C SER A 51 -3.08 -13.16 10.86
N GLY A 52 -2.97 -13.31 9.54
CA GLY A 52 -3.99 -12.87 8.59
C GLY A 52 -4.71 -13.98 7.85
N ALA A 53 -5.57 -13.58 6.94
CA ALA A 53 -6.30 -14.47 6.06
C ALA A 53 -6.52 -13.79 4.71
N ARG A 54 -6.76 -14.59 3.68
CA ARG A 54 -7.19 -14.14 2.36
C ARG A 54 -8.54 -14.71 2.02
N ILE A 55 -9.38 -13.90 1.39
CA ILE A 55 -10.63 -14.35 0.80
C ILE A 55 -10.51 -14.11 -0.69
N ARG A 56 -10.54 -15.19 -1.47
CA ARG A 56 -10.43 -15.14 -2.93
C ARG A 56 -11.79 -15.36 -3.56
N LEU A 57 -12.15 -14.51 -4.50
CA LEU A 57 -13.32 -14.72 -5.36
C LEU A 57 -12.83 -15.29 -6.69
N THR A 58 -13.21 -16.51 -7.00
CA THR A 58 -12.86 -17.19 -8.26
C THR A 58 -14.07 -17.93 -8.79
N LYS A 59 -14.48 -17.62 -10.04
CA LYS A 59 -15.61 -18.26 -10.71
C LYS A 59 -16.89 -18.27 -9.86
N GLY A 60 -17.18 -17.17 -9.21
CA GLY A 60 -18.36 -17.01 -8.35
C GLY A 60 -18.27 -17.68 -6.98
N LYS A 61 -17.10 -18.20 -6.62
CA LYS A 61 -16.87 -18.84 -5.32
C LYS A 61 -15.93 -18.03 -4.45
N LEU A 62 -16.23 -17.97 -3.16
CA LEU A 62 -15.36 -17.38 -2.15
C LEU A 62 -14.57 -18.47 -1.44
N ILE A 63 -13.26 -18.31 -1.42
CA ILE A 63 -12.34 -19.25 -0.77
C ILE A 63 -11.55 -18.49 0.27
N THR A 64 -11.64 -18.89 1.52
CA THR A 64 -10.86 -18.30 2.63
C THR A 64 -9.64 -19.16 2.91
N THR A 65 -8.49 -18.53 2.98
CA THR A 65 -7.20 -19.17 3.30
C THR A 65 -6.53 -18.44 4.44
N ASP A 66 -6.16 -19.15 5.50
CA ASP A 66 -5.39 -18.58 6.60
C ASP A 66 -3.91 -18.43 6.21
N GLY A 67 -3.26 -17.40 6.76
CA GLY A 67 -1.82 -17.25 6.61
C GLY A 67 -1.03 -18.31 7.40
N PRO A 68 0.28 -18.38 7.20
CA PRO A 68 1.08 -17.54 6.31
C PRO A 68 0.89 -17.87 4.82
N PHE A 69 1.17 -16.89 3.95
CA PHE A 69 1.05 -17.05 2.49
C PHE A 69 2.43 -17.33 1.88
N THR A 70 2.77 -18.58 1.74
CA THR A 70 4.09 -19.04 1.31
C THR A 70 4.47 -18.64 -0.12
N GLU A 71 3.49 -18.30 -0.95
CA GLU A 71 3.66 -17.92 -2.36
C GLU A 71 4.05 -16.46 -2.54
N SER A 72 3.87 -15.64 -1.52
CA SER A 72 4.10 -14.20 -1.61
C SER A 72 5.56 -13.87 -1.35
N LYS A 73 6.27 -13.46 -2.39
CA LYS A 73 7.63 -12.93 -2.29
C LYS A 73 7.63 -11.49 -1.80
N GLU A 74 6.53 -10.77 -2.04
CA GLU A 74 6.34 -9.39 -1.63
C GLU A 74 5.05 -9.28 -0.83
N VAL A 75 5.19 -8.79 0.38
CA VAL A 75 4.11 -8.64 1.34
C VAL A 75 4.01 -7.19 1.75
N ILE A 76 2.79 -6.68 1.88
CA ILE A 76 2.56 -5.35 2.39
C ILE A 76 2.95 -5.33 3.87
N GLY A 77 3.96 -4.53 4.20
CA GLY A 77 4.46 -4.39 5.57
C GLY A 77 3.89 -3.18 6.31
N GLY A 78 3.33 -2.23 5.58
CA GLY A 78 2.75 -1.04 6.19
C GLY A 78 2.18 -0.10 5.15
N PHE A 79 1.51 0.93 5.63
CA PHE A 79 0.89 1.95 4.80
C PHE A 79 0.90 3.31 5.48
N SER A 80 0.78 4.35 4.68
CA SER A 80 0.43 5.69 5.17
C SER A 80 -0.49 6.39 4.19
N ILE A 81 -1.27 7.33 4.71
CA ILE A 81 -2.10 8.23 3.91
C ILE A 81 -1.61 9.64 4.19
N ILE A 82 -1.21 10.35 3.13
CA ILE A 82 -0.72 11.72 3.23
C ILE A 82 -1.58 12.67 2.41
N ASN A 83 -1.65 13.92 2.86
CA ASN A 83 -2.33 15.00 2.16
C ASN A 83 -1.28 16.02 1.71
N VAL A 84 -1.09 16.12 0.41
CA VAL A 84 -0.08 16.98 -0.23
C VAL A 84 -0.66 17.69 -1.44
N ALA A 85 0.04 18.69 -1.93
CA ALA A 85 -0.42 19.51 -3.05
C ALA A 85 -0.18 18.84 -4.42
N SER A 86 0.78 17.93 -4.51
CA SER A 86 1.19 17.34 -5.79
C SER A 86 1.76 15.93 -5.62
N LYS A 87 1.85 15.22 -6.74
CA LYS A 87 2.53 13.93 -6.82
C LYS A 87 4.02 14.07 -6.46
N GLU A 88 4.65 15.15 -6.88
CA GLU A 88 6.05 15.43 -6.61
C GLU A 88 6.33 15.55 -5.11
N GLU A 89 5.44 16.20 -4.38
CA GLU A 89 5.52 16.24 -2.91
C GLU A 89 5.32 14.86 -2.29
N ALA A 90 4.39 14.07 -2.82
CA ALA A 90 4.18 12.70 -2.34
C ALA A 90 5.45 11.85 -2.54
N VAL A 91 6.08 11.95 -3.69
CA VAL A 91 7.33 11.24 -3.99
C VAL A 91 8.44 11.67 -3.02
N GLU A 92 8.55 12.96 -2.73
CA GLU A 92 9.55 13.47 -1.79
C GLU A 92 9.34 12.93 -0.37
N GLU A 93 8.08 12.88 0.10
CA GLU A 93 7.77 12.28 1.39
C GLU A 93 8.09 10.78 1.39
N GLY A 94 7.80 10.08 0.31
CA GLY A 94 8.15 8.67 0.14
C GLY A 94 9.65 8.42 0.17
N ARG A 95 10.43 9.29 -0.45
CA ARG A 95 11.90 9.21 -0.41
C ARG A 95 12.43 9.34 1.01
N LYS A 96 11.90 10.25 1.81
CA LYS A 96 12.29 10.40 3.23
C LYS A 96 12.05 9.10 4.00
N PHE A 97 10.90 8.47 3.79
CA PHE A 97 10.56 7.21 4.43
C PHE A 97 11.52 6.08 4.01
N MET A 98 11.78 5.95 2.72
CA MET A 98 12.67 4.91 2.21
C MET A 98 14.13 5.15 2.58
N GLU A 99 14.53 6.40 2.71
CA GLU A 99 15.87 6.77 3.19
C GLU A 99 16.12 6.28 4.62
N LEU A 100 15.09 6.29 5.47
CA LEU A 100 15.20 5.73 6.82
C LEU A 100 15.49 4.22 6.77
N HIS A 101 14.88 3.50 5.85
CA HIS A 101 15.17 2.07 5.63
C HIS A 101 16.60 1.88 5.16
N ARG A 102 17.08 2.69 4.22
CA ARG A 102 18.44 2.61 3.71
C ARG A 102 19.47 2.82 4.82
N VAL A 103 19.23 3.76 5.72
CA VAL A 103 20.14 4.10 6.80
C VAL A 103 20.08 3.09 7.94
N HIS A 104 18.88 2.74 8.40
CA HIS A 104 18.68 1.94 9.62
C HIS A 104 18.54 0.45 9.36
N TRP A 105 18.25 0.04 8.12
CA TRP A 105 18.07 -1.37 7.74
C TRP A 105 18.74 -1.67 6.40
N PRO A 106 20.07 -1.54 6.31
CA PRO A 106 20.79 -1.49 5.03
C PRO A 106 20.70 -2.74 4.17
N ASN A 107 20.45 -3.91 4.77
CA ASN A 107 20.34 -5.17 4.03
C ASN A 107 18.92 -5.47 3.56
N TRP A 108 17.94 -4.67 3.97
CA TRP A 108 16.57 -4.82 3.54
C TRP A 108 16.38 -4.30 2.12
N GLN A 109 15.59 -5.03 1.35
CA GLN A 109 15.14 -4.61 0.03
C GLN A 109 13.63 -4.60 -0.01
N GLY A 110 13.08 -3.56 -0.57
CA GLY A 110 11.64 -3.40 -0.70
C GLY A 110 11.30 -2.25 -1.61
N GLU A 111 10.01 -1.99 -1.70
CA GLU A 111 9.44 -1.01 -2.61
C GLU A 111 8.38 -0.19 -1.88
N LEU A 112 8.28 1.07 -2.25
CA LEU A 112 7.19 1.94 -1.82
C LEU A 112 6.35 2.31 -3.04
N GLU A 113 5.11 1.88 -3.04
CA GLU A 113 4.13 2.29 -4.05
C GLU A 113 3.38 3.52 -3.56
N ILE A 114 3.21 4.51 -4.42
CA ILE A 114 2.51 5.76 -4.12
C ILE A 114 1.33 5.87 -5.07
N ARG A 115 0.11 5.91 -4.54
CA ARG A 115 -1.12 5.94 -5.34
C ARG A 115 -2.07 7.03 -4.89
N LEU A 116 -2.60 7.78 -5.85
CA LEU A 116 -3.63 8.78 -5.61
C LEU A 116 -4.92 8.09 -5.18
N MET A 117 -5.52 8.60 -4.10
CA MET A 117 -6.79 8.11 -3.59
C MET A 117 -7.96 8.91 -4.14
N TYR A 118 -9.11 8.27 -4.26
CA TYR A 118 -10.36 8.98 -4.48
C TYR A 118 -10.74 9.72 -3.19
N GLU A 119 -11.10 10.99 -3.30
CA GLU A 119 -11.41 11.85 -2.15
C GLU A 119 -12.87 12.24 -2.07
N GLN A 120 -13.55 12.25 -3.21
CA GLN A 120 -14.93 12.70 -3.33
C GLN A 120 -15.79 11.64 -4.02
N GLU A 121 -17.08 11.63 -3.68
CA GLU A 121 -18.04 10.71 -4.29
C GLU A 121 -18.11 10.86 -5.81
N ASP A 122 -18.04 12.09 -6.31
CA ASP A 122 -18.03 12.38 -7.74
C ASP A 122 -16.83 11.75 -8.46
N ASP A 123 -15.66 11.80 -7.83
CA ASP A 123 -14.45 11.19 -8.38
C ASP A 123 -14.55 9.66 -8.43
N VAL A 124 -15.16 9.06 -7.43
CA VAL A 124 -15.42 7.62 -7.39
C VAL A 124 -16.38 7.22 -8.49
N GLN A 125 -17.47 7.98 -8.68
CA GLN A 125 -18.44 7.73 -9.75
C GLN A 125 -17.82 7.86 -11.14
N ALA A 126 -17.04 8.90 -11.37
CA ALA A 126 -16.33 9.10 -12.62
C ALA A 126 -15.38 7.94 -12.93
N ALA A 127 -14.66 7.45 -11.93
CA ALA A 127 -13.77 6.30 -12.07
C ALA A 127 -14.53 5.01 -12.38
N GLN A 128 -15.70 4.81 -11.77
CA GLN A 128 -16.55 3.65 -12.05
C GLN A 128 -17.06 3.68 -13.50
N ILE A 129 -17.47 4.83 -13.99
CA ILE A 129 -17.91 5.01 -15.39
C ILE A 129 -16.76 4.73 -16.34
N GLU A 130 -15.58 5.25 -16.08
CA GLU A 130 -14.37 5.00 -16.88
C GLU A 130 -13.98 3.54 -16.88
N GLY A 131 -14.01 2.88 -15.72
CA GLY A 131 -13.75 1.46 -15.58
C GLY A 131 -14.73 0.61 -16.39
N SER A 132 -16.02 0.94 -16.35
CA SER A 132 -17.05 0.28 -17.16
C SER A 132 -16.82 0.45 -18.65
N ARG A 133 -16.47 1.64 -19.12
CA ARG A 133 -16.12 1.90 -20.52
C ARG A 133 -14.93 1.10 -20.99
N ARG A 134 -13.89 0.96 -20.16
CA ARG A 134 -12.73 0.12 -20.49
C ARG A 134 -13.09 -1.35 -20.63
N LEU A 135 -13.96 -1.86 -19.75
CA LEU A 135 -14.43 -3.24 -19.79
C LEU A 135 -15.27 -3.52 -21.05
N GLU A 136 -16.15 -2.60 -21.44
CA GLU A 136 -16.92 -2.68 -22.67
C GLU A 136 -16.02 -2.70 -23.91
N HIS A 137 -14.93 -1.92 -23.90
CA HIS A 137 -14.00 -1.83 -25.00
C HIS A 137 -13.13 -3.07 -25.13
N VAL A 138 -12.76 -3.70 -24.03
CA VAL A 138 -11.91 -4.90 -23.98
C VAL A 138 -12.75 -6.17 -24.13
N GLY A 139 -14.01 -6.17 -23.68
CA GLY A 139 -14.88 -7.34 -23.62
C GLY A 139 -15.56 -7.73 -24.93
N GLY A 140 -15.35 -7.02 -26.05
CA GLY A 140 -15.86 -7.41 -27.37
C GLY A 140 -17.33 -7.71 -27.42
N GLY A 141 -18.17 -6.98 -26.72
CA GLY A 141 -19.63 -7.11 -26.80
C GLY A 141 -20.22 -8.31 -26.05
N ARG A 142 -19.50 -8.95 -25.20
CA ARG A 142 -20.09 -9.92 -24.27
C ARG A 142 -20.78 -9.16 -23.16
N GLY A 143 -22.09 -9.31 -23.08
CA GLY A 143 -22.86 -8.73 -22.00
C GLY A 143 -22.29 -9.15 -20.67
N HIS A 144 -21.87 -8.17 -19.90
CA HIS A 144 -21.48 -8.39 -18.53
C HIS A 144 -22.76 -8.51 -17.71
N GLU A 145 -23.03 -9.67 -17.16
CA GLU A 145 -24.10 -9.77 -16.18
C GLU A 145 -23.66 -9.01 -14.93
N PRO A 146 -24.47 -8.04 -14.49
CA PRO A 146 -24.18 -7.34 -13.25
C PRO A 146 -24.25 -8.31 -12.08
N LEU A 147 -23.24 -8.29 -11.27
CA LEU A 147 -23.22 -9.00 -9.99
C LEU A 147 -24.23 -8.39 -9.02
#